data_ab0af9a1f8e327f02a25b7063408fa13
#
_entry.id   ab0af9a1f8e327f02a25b7063408fa13
#
_cell.length_a   1.000
_cell.length_b   1.000
_cell.length_c   1.000
_cell.angle_alpha   90.00
_cell.angle_beta   90.00
_cell.angle_gamma   90.00
#
_symmetry.space_group_name_H-M   'P 1'
#
loop_
_entity.id
_entity.type
_entity.pdbx_description
1 polymer ?
#
loop_
_entity_poly.entity_id
_entity_poly.type
_entity_poly.pdbx_seq_one_letter_code
_entity_poly.pdbx_strand_id
1 'polypeptide(L)'
;MKKTVLITDLDNTLFDWFEVWYNSFNAMLESVVNISGISRETLIPEIKAIHQKHGTAEYAFILEELPSLNKKYGGRDAIRKEMNEAIENFRNERKKHLCLYPTVKETLIMLKRYNVRVVGYTESKEYYSNYRLHQLGLDGLIDVLYSPPDHKIPDYKNNKTSGLLLHTINKHTPENELKPNPALLLHIINEIGAVPEECLYIGDSKMKDIAMAQDAQGGSTLC
;
A
#
# COMPACT_ATOMS: atom_id res chain seq x y z
N MET A 1 26.63 -3.45 -17.67
CA MET A 1 25.46 -3.79 -18.52
C MET A 1 24.48 -2.61 -18.50
N LYS A 2 23.70 -2.38 -19.55
CA LYS A 2 22.71 -1.30 -19.57
C LYS A 2 21.52 -1.71 -18.68
N LYS A 3 21.07 -0.83 -17.77
CA LYS A 3 19.85 -1.09 -16.98
C LYS A 3 18.62 -0.83 -17.84
N THR A 4 17.77 -1.83 -17.98
CA THR A 4 16.56 -1.82 -18.82
C THR A 4 15.28 -1.99 -17.98
N VAL A 5 15.42 -2.35 -16.70
CA VAL A 5 14.31 -2.53 -15.77
C VAL A 5 14.57 -1.73 -14.49
N LEU A 6 13.57 -0.96 -14.07
CA LEU A 6 13.47 -0.38 -12.74
C LEU A 6 12.46 -1.18 -11.92
N ILE A 7 12.87 -1.74 -10.79
CA ILE A 7 11.97 -2.29 -9.78
C ILE A 7 11.93 -1.27 -8.64
N THR A 8 10.75 -0.81 -8.27
CA THR A 8 10.60 0.20 -7.23
C THR A 8 9.63 -0.27 -6.15
N ASP A 9 10.00 -0.04 -4.90
CA ASP A 9 9.01 0.04 -3.83
C ASP A 9 8.08 1.24 -4.05
N LEU A 10 6.96 1.32 -3.35
CA LEU A 10 5.98 2.38 -3.50
C LEU A 10 5.93 3.31 -2.29
N ASP A 11 5.63 2.75 -1.13
CA ASP A 11 5.35 3.49 0.11
C ASP A 11 6.64 4.09 0.68
N ASN A 12 6.67 5.38 0.98
CA ASN A 12 7.86 6.15 1.38
C ASN A 12 9.00 6.17 0.33
N THR A 13 8.75 5.63 -0.86
CA THR A 13 9.69 5.65 -1.99
C THR A 13 9.20 6.58 -3.10
N LEU A 14 7.93 6.49 -3.48
CA LEU A 14 7.32 7.35 -4.49
C LEU A 14 6.51 8.51 -3.88
N PHE A 15 6.01 8.33 -2.68
CA PHE A 15 5.21 9.28 -1.90
C PHE A 15 5.39 9.02 -0.41
N ASP A 16 5.05 9.99 0.44
CA ASP A 16 5.11 9.85 1.91
C ASP A 16 3.89 9.08 2.43
N TRP A 17 4.02 7.76 2.55
CA TRP A 17 2.98 6.90 3.10
C TRP A 17 2.64 7.25 4.56
N PHE A 18 3.65 7.59 5.36
CA PHE A 18 3.44 7.86 6.79
C PHE A 18 2.63 9.15 6.98
N GLU A 19 2.91 10.21 6.22
CA GLU A 19 2.13 11.44 6.24
C GLU A 19 0.67 11.18 5.86
N VAL A 20 0.45 10.44 4.77
CA VAL A 20 -0.90 10.07 4.30
C VAL A 20 -1.64 9.28 5.37
N TRP A 21 -1.01 8.23 5.91
CA TRP A 21 -1.62 7.37 6.91
C TRP A 21 -1.92 8.14 8.20
N TYR A 22 -0.95 8.88 8.72
CA TYR A 22 -1.08 9.61 9.99
C TYR A 22 -2.21 10.63 9.95
N ASN A 23 -2.26 11.48 8.93
CA ASN A 23 -3.29 12.52 8.84
C ASN A 23 -4.68 11.91 8.64
N SER A 24 -4.81 10.91 7.79
CA SER A 24 -6.08 10.22 7.54
C SER A 24 -6.59 9.51 8.79
N PHE A 25 -5.71 8.76 9.43
CA PHE A 25 -6.04 7.99 10.62
C PHE A 25 -6.40 8.88 11.81
N ASN A 26 -5.65 9.96 12.02
CA ASN A 26 -5.90 10.88 13.12
C ASN A 26 -7.25 11.62 12.93
N ALA A 27 -7.55 12.08 11.72
CA ALA A 27 -8.84 12.70 11.43
C ALA A 27 -10.04 11.75 11.66
N MET A 28 -9.88 10.48 11.25
CA MET A 28 -10.88 9.45 11.56
C MET A 28 -11.03 9.24 13.06
N LEU A 29 -9.94 9.08 13.78
CA LEU A 29 -9.95 8.81 15.23
C LEU A 29 -10.58 9.96 16.01
N GLU A 30 -10.26 11.22 15.69
CA GLU A 30 -10.87 12.38 16.31
C GLU A 30 -12.38 12.42 16.07
N SER A 31 -12.81 12.14 14.84
CA SER A 31 -14.24 12.05 14.51
C SER A 31 -14.92 10.92 15.28
N VAL A 32 -14.30 9.76 15.40
CA VAL A 32 -14.84 8.64 16.21
C VAL A 32 -14.99 9.04 17.67
N VAL A 33 -13.99 9.71 18.27
CA VAL A 33 -14.07 10.21 19.65
C VAL A 33 -15.25 11.17 19.80
N ASN A 34 -15.37 12.16 18.92
CA ASN A 34 -16.42 13.17 18.97
C ASN A 34 -17.81 12.58 18.82
N ILE A 35 -18.01 11.67 17.84
CA ILE A 35 -19.32 11.06 17.57
C ILE A 35 -19.68 10.05 18.67
N SER A 36 -18.72 9.21 19.06
CA SER A 36 -19.01 8.13 20.00
C SER A 36 -18.93 8.56 21.47
N GLY A 37 -18.21 9.62 21.80
CA GLY A 37 -17.87 9.96 23.17
C GLY A 37 -16.94 8.94 23.87
N ILE A 38 -16.38 7.99 23.14
CA ILE A 38 -15.42 7.02 23.66
C ILE A 38 -14.03 7.65 23.61
N SER A 39 -13.29 7.60 24.73
CA SER A 39 -12.00 8.27 24.80
C SER A 39 -10.91 7.62 23.94
N ARG A 40 -9.89 8.40 23.57
CA ARG A 40 -8.70 7.90 22.84
C ARG A 40 -7.98 6.80 23.60
N GLU A 41 -7.91 6.92 24.92
CA GLU A 41 -7.26 5.96 25.83
C GLU A 41 -7.92 4.57 25.74
N THR A 42 -9.22 4.53 25.46
CA THR A 42 -9.96 3.28 25.24
C THR A 42 -9.75 2.76 23.81
N LEU A 43 -9.86 3.64 22.81
CA LEU A 43 -9.83 3.24 21.40
C LEU A 43 -8.45 2.79 20.93
N ILE A 44 -7.36 3.48 21.33
CA ILE A 44 -6.00 3.17 20.84
C ILE A 44 -5.56 1.74 21.16
N PRO A 45 -5.72 1.19 22.39
CA PRO A 45 -5.40 -0.21 22.64
C PRO A 45 -6.21 -1.19 21.79
N GLU A 46 -7.50 -0.94 21.60
CA GLU A 46 -8.36 -1.78 20.74
C GLU A 46 -7.91 -1.75 19.29
N ILE A 47 -7.60 -0.57 18.75
CA ILE A 47 -7.06 -0.37 17.41
C ILE A 47 -5.74 -1.12 17.24
N LYS A 48 -4.82 -0.96 18.19
CA LYS A 48 -3.53 -1.65 18.17
C LYS A 48 -3.71 -3.17 18.11
N ALA A 49 -4.62 -3.72 18.91
CA ALA A 49 -4.90 -5.16 18.92
C ALA A 49 -5.45 -5.65 17.56
N ILE A 50 -6.31 -4.86 16.91
CA ILE A 50 -6.84 -5.18 15.59
C ILE A 50 -5.75 -5.10 14.52
N HIS A 51 -4.92 -4.06 14.51
CA HIS A 51 -3.79 -3.95 13.59
C HIS A 51 -2.82 -5.12 13.75
N GLN A 52 -2.50 -5.53 14.97
CA GLN A 52 -1.66 -6.70 15.24
C GLN A 52 -2.32 -8.00 14.75
N LYS A 53 -3.62 -8.18 14.97
CA LYS A 53 -4.39 -9.35 14.50
C LYS A 53 -4.34 -9.48 12.97
N HIS A 54 -4.44 -8.37 12.26
CA HIS A 54 -4.48 -8.35 10.78
C HIS A 54 -3.10 -8.13 10.15
N GLY A 55 -2.04 -7.91 10.95
CA GLY A 55 -0.67 -7.70 10.47
C GLY A 55 -0.47 -6.44 9.64
N THR A 56 -1.36 -5.46 9.77
CA THR A 56 -1.28 -4.20 9.01
C THR A 56 -1.91 -3.03 9.76
N ALA A 57 -1.34 -1.83 9.58
CA ALA A 57 -1.94 -0.57 10.04
C ALA A 57 -3.02 -0.04 9.08
N GLU A 58 -3.22 -0.69 7.94
CA GLU A 58 -4.19 -0.30 6.90
C GLU A 58 -5.35 -1.30 6.77
N TYR A 59 -5.95 -1.67 7.90
CA TYR A 59 -7.09 -2.56 7.87
C TYR A 59 -8.40 -1.78 7.62
N ALA A 60 -9.02 -2.02 6.47
CA ALA A 60 -10.18 -1.25 5.99
C ALA A 60 -11.43 -1.33 6.87
N PHE A 61 -11.56 -2.38 7.69
CA PHE A 61 -12.74 -2.65 8.51
C PHE A 61 -12.51 -2.40 10.00
N ILE A 62 -11.52 -1.59 10.35
CA ILE A 62 -11.08 -1.38 11.72
C ILE A 62 -12.22 -0.89 12.63
N LEU A 63 -13.00 0.08 12.21
CA LEU A 63 -14.11 0.63 13.01
C LEU A 63 -15.17 -0.43 13.32
N GLU A 64 -15.42 -1.33 12.38
CA GLU A 64 -16.43 -2.38 12.48
C GLU A 64 -16.02 -3.50 13.46
N GLU A 65 -14.71 -3.60 13.78
CA GLU A 65 -14.19 -4.60 14.72
C GLU A 65 -13.90 -4.04 16.13
N LEU A 66 -13.97 -2.71 16.34
CA LEU A 66 -13.70 -2.11 17.65
C LEU A 66 -14.72 -2.58 18.70
N PRO A 67 -14.27 -3.26 19.79
CA PRO A 67 -15.18 -3.78 20.82
C PRO A 67 -16.06 -2.70 21.45
N SER A 68 -15.48 -1.53 21.74
CA SER A 68 -16.23 -0.42 22.34
C SER A 68 -17.32 0.12 21.43
N LEU A 69 -17.10 0.20 20.11
CA LEU A 69 -18.11 0.62 19.16
C LEU A 69 -19.19 -0.45 18.99
N ASN A 70 -18.80 -1.73 18.94
CA ASN A 70 -19.76 -2.85 18.87
C ASN A 70 -20.66 -2.89 20.10
N LYS A 71 -20.13 -2.67 21.31
CA LYS A 71 -20.89 -2.58 22.53
C LYS A 71 -21.89 -1.42 22.51
N LYS A 72 -21.52 -0.28 21.93
CA LYS A 72 -22.34 0.93 21.90
C LYS A 72 -23.41 0.90 20.83
N TYR A 73 -23.08 0.43 19.63
CA TYR A 73 -23.93 0.56 18.44
C TYR A 73 -24.55 -0.76 17.94
N GLY A 74 -24.07 -1.92 18.44
CA GLY A 74 -24.71 -3.21 18.21
C GLY A 74 -24.43 -3.88 16.86
N GLY A 75 -23.30 -3.58 16.23
CA GLY A 75 -22.84 -4.31 15.05
C GLY A 75 -22.42 -3.46 13.87
N ARG A 76 -21.90 -4.12 12.85
CA ARG A 76 -21.17 -3.52 11.71
C ARG A 76 -21.94 -2.46 10.95
N ASP A 77 -23.19 -2.74 10.59
CA ASP A 77 -23.98 -1.82 9.76
C ASP A 77 -24.36 -0.55 10.52
N ALA A 78 -24.71 -0.69 11.80
CA ALA A 78 -24.97 0.45 12.68
C ALA A 78 -23.70 1.29 12.87
N ILE A 79 -22.55 0.67 13.15
CA ILE A 79 -21.26 1.36 13.27
C ILE A 79 -20.94 2.13 12.00
N ARG A 80 -21.07 1.51 10.83
CA ARG A 80 -20.80 2.19 9.55
C ARG A 80 -21.70 3.39 9.31
N LYS A 81 -22.96 3.27 9.66
CA LYS A 81 -23.92 4.37 9.53
C LYS A 81 -23.55 5.52 10.45
N GLU A 82 -23.33 5.24 11.73
CA GLU A 82 -22.99 6.24 12.74
C GLU A 82 -21.59 6.88 12.51
N MET A 83 -20.62 6.08 12.04
CA MET A 83 -19.24 6.52 11.78
C MET A 83 -19.02 6.98 10.34
N ASN A 84 -20.07 7.21 9.56
CA ASN A 84 -19.91 7.62 8.15
C ASN A 84 -19.06 8.89 8.01
N GLU A 85 -19.29 9.89 8.87
CA GLU A 85 -18.50 11.13 8.88
C GLU A 85 -17.00 10.85 9.14
N ALA A 86 -16.70 9.97 10.10
CA ALA A 86 -15.30 9.58 10.39
C ALA A 86 -14.64 8.89 9.19
N ILE A 87 -15.39 8.04 8.47
CA ILE A 87 -14.92 7.38 7.25
C ILE A 87 -14.67 8.40 6.13
N GLU A 88 -15.56 9.36 5.95
CA GLU A 88 -15.37 10.41 4.94
C GLU A 88 -14.21 11.35 5.29
N ASN A 89 -14.00 11.71 6.55
CA ASN A 89 -12.86 12.50 6.99
C ASN A 89 -11.54 11.76 6.72
N PHE A 90 -11.48 10.44 7.00
CA PHE A 90 -10.34 9.61 6.59
C PHE A 90 -10.07 9.69 5.08
N ARG A 91 -11.11 9.56 4.25
CA ARG A 91 -10.98 9.57 2.79
C ARG A 91 -10.52 10.92 2.25
N ASN A 92 -11.05 11.99 2.82
CA ASN A 92 -10.71 13.35 2.42
C ASN A 92 -9.26 13.69 2.75
N GLU A 93 -8.81 13.42 3.98
CA GLU A 93 -7.42 13.66 4.36
C GLU A 93 -6.45 12.75 3.58
N ARG A 94 -6.82 11.49 3.34
CA ARG A 94 -6.03 10.60 2.48
C ARG A 94 -5.84 11.18 1.07
N LYS A 95 -6.89 11.70 0.46
CA LYS A 95 -6.83 12.30 -0.87
C LYS A 95 -6.00 13.58 -0.88
N LYS A 96 -6.10 14.39 0.17
CA LYS A 96 -5.39 15.67 0.32
C LYS A 96 -3.88 15.49 0.47
N HIS A 97 -3.47 14.50 1.27
CA HIS A 97 -2.05 14.25 1.59
C HIS A 97 -1.35 13.30 0.60
N LEU A 98 -2.09 12.57 -0.23
CA LEU A 98 -1.50 11.66 -1.21
C LEU A 98 -0.94 12.44 -2.40
N CYS A 99 0.35 12.71 -2.36
CA CYS A 99 1.10 13.37 -3.43
C CYS A 99 2.47 12.71 -3.64
N LEU A 100 2.94 12.71 -4.88
CA LEU A 100 4.26 12.18 -5.21
C LEU A 100 5.37 13.06 -4.63
N TYR A 101 6.49 12.44 -4.29
CA TYR A 101 7.70 13.20 -4.07
C TYR A 101 8.08 13.99 -5.34
N PRO A 102 8.77 15.14 -5.17
CA PRO A 102 9.20 15.96 -6.32
C PRO A 102 9.97 15.10 -7.33
N THR A 103 9.72 15.36 -8.61
CA THR A 103 10.37 14.74 -9.77
C THR A 103 10.06 13.27 -10.05
N VAL A 104 9.36 12.56 -9.19
CA VAL A 104 9.02 11.13 -9.41
C VAL A 104 8.27 10.92 -10.72
N LYS A 105 7.21 11.68 -10.96
CA LYS A 105 6.38 11.50 -12.17
C LYS A 105 7.15 11.80 -13.45
N GLU A 106 7.91 12.88 -13.45
CA GLU A 106 8.77 13.28 -14.57
C GLU A 106 9.82 12.21 -14.87
N THR A 107 10.42 11.65 -13.82
CA THR A 107 11.42 10.56 -13.94
C THR A 107 10.79 9.31 -14.54
N LEU A 108 9.61 8.89 -14.07
CA LEU A 108 8.91 7.73 -14.63
C LEU A 108 8.56 7.94 -16.11
N ILE A 109 8.06 9.13 -16.47
CA ILE A 109 7.79 9.50 -17.88
C ILE A 109 9.07 9.42 -18.73
N MET A 110 10.19 9.93 -18.19
CA MET A 110 11.48 9.87 -18.88
C MET A 110 11.95 8.43 -19.07
N LEU A 111 11.84 7.58 -18.05
CA LEU A 111 12.19 6.16 -18.14
C LEU A 111 11.38 5.43 -19.23
N LYS A 112 10.08 5.73 -19.35
CA LYS A 112 9.23 5.20 -20.43
C LYS A 112 9.73 5.62 -21.82
N ARG A 113 10.17 6.88 -22.00
CA ARG A 113 10.76 7.34 -23.27
C ARG A 113 12.05 6.61 -23.63
N TYR A 114 12.81 6.15 -22.65
CA TYR A 114 14.00 5.32 -22.84
C TYR A 114 13.72 3.82 -22.93
N ASN A 115 12.45 3.42 -23.01
CA ASN A 115 12.01 2.02 -23.03
C ASN A 115 12.50 1.22 -21.81
N VAL A 116 12.62 1.87 -20.65
CA VAL A 116 12.86 1.20 -19.38
C VAL A 116 11.54 0.68 -18.85
N ARG A 117 11.48 -0.61 -18.56
CA ARG A 117 10.31 -1.23 -17.91
C ARG A 117 10.29 -0.88 -16.44
N VAL A 118 9.14 -0.44 -15.94
CA VAL A 118 8.97 -0.06 -14.53
C VAL A 118 8.06 -1.07 -13.84
N VAL A 119 8.56 -1.66 -12.77
CA VAL A 119 7.86 -2.68 -11.97
C VAL A 119 7.70 -2.19 -10.54
N GLY A 120 6.48 -2.10 -10.04
CA GLY A 120 6.20 -1.84 -8.63
C GLY A 120 6.24 -3.14 -7.83
N TYR A 121 6.90 -3.14 -6.68
CA TYR A 121 6.88 -4.25 -5.73
C TYR A 121 6.67 -3.73 -4.31
N THR A 122 5.48 -3.96 -3.74
CA THR A 122 5.03 -3.41 -2.46
C THR A 122 4.46 -4.48 -1.53
N GLU A 123 4.52 -4.23 -0.21
CA GLU A 123 3.83 -5.02 0.81
C GLU A 123 2.40 -4.51 1.09
N SER A 124 2.02 -3.35 0.55
CA SER A 124 0.66 -2.83 0.66
C SER A 124 -0.31 -3.66 -0.16
N LYS A 125 -1.50 -3.91 0.40
CA LYS A 125 -2.56 -4.71 -0.23
C LYS A 125 -3.01 -4.10 -1.57
N GLU A 126 -3.49 -4.96 -2.48
CA GLU A 126 -3.86 -4.60 -3.86
C GLU A 126 -4.78 -3.36 -3.94
N TYR A 127 -5.85 -3.32 -3.15
CA TYR A 127 -6.78 -2.19 -3.16
C TYR A 127 -6.10 -0.85 -2.89
N TYR A 128 -5.25 -0.79 -1.85
CA TYR A 128 -4.56 0.45 -1.49
C TYR A 128 -3.52 0.85 -2.51
N SER A 129 -2.77 -0.12 -3.03
CA SER A 129 -1.76 0.10 -4.06
C SER A 129 -2.39 0.61 -5.35
N ASN A 130 -3.47 -0.04 -5.83
CA ASN A 130 -4.20 0.38 -7.02
C ASN A 130 -4.84 1.76 -6.84
N TYR A 131 -5.44 2.03 -5.68
CA TYR A 131 -6.00 3.34 -5.36
C TYR A 131 -4.92 4.44 -5.44
N ARG A 132 -3.75 4.21 -4.86
CA ARG A 132 -2.63 5.16 -4.87
C ARG A 132 -2.12 5.40 -6.29
N LEU A 133 -1.84 4.35 -7.04
CA LEU A 133 -1.39 4.49 -8.42
C LEU A 133 -2.40 5.27 -9.27
N HIS A 134 -3.69 4.98 -9.14
CA HIS A 134 -4.75 5.68 -9.85
C HIS A 134 -4.80 7.17 -9.47
N GLN A 135 -4.85 7.49 -8.18
CA GLN A 135 -4.93 8.88 -7.69
C GLN A 135 -3.69 9.71 -8.06
N LEU A 136 -2.52 9.10 -8.06
CA LEU A 136 -1.25 9.74 -8.40
C LEU A 136 -1.01 9.85 -9.93
N GLY A 137 -1.88 9.23 -10.73
CA GLY A 137 -1.76 9.21 -12.19
C GLY A 137 -0.53 8.44 -12.65
N LEU A 138 -0.26 7.29 -12.00
CA LEU A 138 0.85 6.39 -12.30
C LEU A 138 0.41 5.15 -13.11
N ASP A 139 -0.90 5.00 -13.40
CA ASP A 139 -1.42 3.94 -14.25
C ASP A 139 -0.77 3.99 -15.63
N GLY A 140 -0.11 2.90 -16.04
CA GLY A 140 0.68 2.81 -17.26
C GLY A 140 2.08 3.42 -17.20
N LEU A 141 2.44 4.21 -16.18
CA LEU A 141 3.84 4.58 -15.89
C LEU A 141 4.56 3.46 -15.15
N ILE A 142 3.83 2.71 -14.34
CA ILE A 142 4.25 1.41 -13.81
C ILE A 142 3.63 0.34 -14.71
N ASP A 143 4.47 -0.52 -15.30
CA ASP A 143 4.00 -1.55 -16.24
C ASP A 143 3.35 -2.73 -15.54
N VAL A 144 3.95 -3.16 -14.44
CA VAL A 144 3.49 -4.30 -13.63
C VAL A 144 3.58 -3.92 -12.16
N LEU A 145 2.54 -4.24 -11.39
CA LEU A 145 2.51 -4.07 -9.95
C LEU A 145 2.40 -5.44 -9.27
N TYR A 146 3.38 -5.75 -8.42
CA TYR A 146 3.34 -6.89 -7.51
C TYR A 146 2.94 -6.43 -6.12
N SER A 147 1.84 -6.95 -5.60
CA SER A 147 1.29 -6.65 -4.27
C SER A 147 0.64 -7.89 -3.65
N PRO A 148 0.53 -7.98 -2.32
CA PRO A 148 -0.29 -9.02 -1.70
C PRO A 148 -1.77 -8.88 -2.09
N PRO A 149 -2.53 -10.00 -2.17
CA PRO A 149 -3.96 -9.95 -2.38
C PRO A 149 -4.66 -9.20 -1.25
N ASP A 150 -5.86 -8.71 -1.51
CA ASP A 150 -6.67 -8.00 -0.52
C ASP A 150 -7.07 -8.88 0.66
N HIS A 151 -7.44 -8.24 1.76
CA HIS A 151 -8.13 -8.92 2.85
C HIS A 151 -9.44 -9.52 2.36
N LYS A 152 -9.87 -10.63 2.95
CA LYS A 152 -11.19 -11.20 2.70
C LYS A 152 -12.25 -10.14 2.98
N ILE A 153 -13.05 -9.85 1.96
CA ILE A 153 -14.16 -8.90 2.06
C ILE A 153 -15.32 -9.64 2.77
N PRO A 154 -15.94 -9.04 3.80
CA PRO A 154 -17.15 -9.62 4.39
C PRO A 154 -18.25 -9.86 3.34
N ASP A 155 -18.95 -10.99 3.42
CA ASP A 155 -19.90 -11.51 2.41
C ASP A 155 -20.98 -10.53 1.93
N TYR A 156 -21.31 -9.51 2.74
CA TYR A 156 -22.30 -8.49 2.40
C TYR A 156 -21.76 -7.33 1.52
N LYS A 157 -20.47 -7.34 1.19
CA LYS A 157 -19.83 -6.28 0.39
C LYS A 157 -19.46 -6.80 -1.00
N ASN A 158 -20.35 -6.58 -1.95
CA ASN A 158 -20.06 -6.77 -3.38
C ASN A 158 -19.21 -5.61 -3.96
N ASN A 159 -18.15 -5.19 -3.29
CA ASN A 159 -17.28 -4.17 -3.82
C ASN A 159 -16.22 -4.83 -4.73
N LYS A 160 -16.46 -4.75 -6.03
CA LYS A 160 -15.44 -5.07 -7.02
C LYS A 160 -14.36 -3.99 -6.94
N THR A 161 -13.21 -4.32 -6.39
CA THR A 161 -12.01 -3.47 -6.41
C THR A 161 -11.23 -3.58 -7.72
N SER A 162 -11.63 -4.52 -8.58
CA SER A 162 -11.07 -4.71 -9.91
C SER A 162 -11.50 -3.58 -10.87
N GLY A 163 -10.56 -2.87 -11.46
CA GLY A 163 -10.81 -1.88 -12.50
C GLY A 163 -10.35 -0.46 -12.23
N LEU A 164 -9.59 -0.21 -11.16
CA LEU A 164 -8.99 1.10 -10.91
C LEU A 164 -7.83 1.41 -11.87
N LEU A 165 -7.09 0.37 -12.29
CA LEU A 165 -5.98 0.49 -13.24
C LEU A 165 -6.39 -0.12 -14.56
N LEU A 166 -6.10 0.60 -15.66
CA LEU A 166 -6.44 0.20 -17.03
C LEU A 166 -5.21 -0.28 -17.80
N HIS A 167 -4.03 0.19 -17.44
CA HIS A 167 -2.78 -0.01 -18.18
C HIS A 167 -1.71 -0.75 -17.38
N THR A 168 -1.74 -0.65 -16.05
CA THR A 168 -0.82 -1.37 -15.17
C THR A 168 -1.33 -2.80 -14.94
N ILE A 169 -0.48 -3.79 -15.14
CA ILE A 169 -0.81 -5.20 -14.91
C ILE A 169 -0.63 -5.51 -13.42
N ASN A 170 -1.70 -5.94 -12.74
CA ASN A 170 -1.61 -6.40 -11.36
C ASN A 170 -1.20 -7.87 -11.29
N LYS A 171 -0.28 -8.19 -10.39
CA LYS A 171 0.12 -9.53 -10.02
C LYS A 171 0.20 -9.67 -8.50
N HIS A 172 -0.14 -10.84 -7.98
CA HIS A 172 -0.10 -11.09 -6.55
C HIS A 172 1.23 -11.72 -6.14
N THR A 173 1.78 -11.22 -5.05
CA THR A 173 2.81 -11.95 -4.28
C THR A 173 2.13 -13.03 -3.44
N PRO A 174 2.82 -14.13 -3.12
CA PRO A 174 2.28 -15.15 -2.22
C PRO A 174 1.89 -14.57 -0.86
N GLU A 175 0.83 -15.11 -0.25
CA GLU A 175 0.42 -14.68 1.09
C GLU A 175 1.55 -14.93 2.10
N ASN A 176 1.76 -13.97 2.99
CA ASN A 176 2.76 -13.99 4.06
C ASN A 176 4.24 -13.99 3.61
N GLU A 177 4.53 -13.81 2.35
CA GLU A 177 5.88 -13.57 1.86
C GLU A 177 6.17 -12.05 1.83
N LEU A 178 6.86 -11.59 2.88
CA LEU A 178 7.21 -10.19 3.07
C LEU A 178 8.68 -9.94 2.72
N LYS A 179 9.02 -8.68 2.47
CA LYS A 179 10.41 -8.22 2.35
C LYS A 179 11.13 -8.29 3.72
N PRO A 180 12.43 -8.66 3.78
CA PRO A 180 13.30 -9.01 2.65
C PRO A 180 13.08 -10.44 2.17
N ASN A 181 12.86 -10.65 0.88
CA ASN A 181 12.73 -11.97 0.26
C ASN A 181 13.46 -12.00 -1.09
N PRO A 182 14.78 -12.31 -1.10
CA PRO A 182 15.56 -12.35 -2.34
C PRO A 182 15.04 -13.37 -3.35
N ALA A 183 14.50 -14.51 -2.88
CA ALA A 183 13.96 -15.54 -3.76
C ALA A 183 12.71 -15.04 -4.51
N LEU A 184 11.81 -14.31 -3.82
CA LEU A 184 10.65 -13.70 -4.45
C LEU A 184 11.05 -12.60 -5.43
N LEU A 185 12.05 -11.78 -5.09
CA LEU A 185 12.56 -10.76 -6.02
C LEU A 185 13.15 -11.40 -7.28
N LEU A 186 13.93 -12.49 -7.17
CA LEU A 186 14.43 -13.24 -8.32
C LEU A 186 13.30 -13.87 -9.15
N HIS A 187 12.26 -14.37 -8.48
CA HIS A 187 11.07 -14.87 -9.18
C HIS A 187 10.39 -13.76 -9.99
N ILE A 188 10.19 -12.57 -9.42
CA ILE A 188 9.64 -11.38 -10.11
C ILE A 188 10.50 -11.02 -11.33
N ILE A 189 11.83 -10.95 -11.16
CA ILE A 189 12.76 -10.64 -12.26
C ILE A 189 12.66 -11.65 -13.39
N ASN A 190 12.62 -12.96 -13.08
CA ASN A 190 12.48 -14.01 -14.07
C ASN A 190 11.10 -13.95 -14.77
N GLU A 191 10.03 -13.72 -14.01
CA GLU A 191 8.66 -13.66 -14.56
C GLU A 191 8.47 -12.51 -15.57
N ILE A 192 9.15 -11.40 -15.38
CA ILE A 192 9.16 -10.29 -16.33
C ILE A 192 10.14 -10.50 -17.49
N GLY A 193 10.85 -11.63 -17.56
CA GLY A 193 11.79 -11.97 -18.62
C GLY A 193 13.09 -11.17 -18.58
N ALA A 194 13.53 -10.72 -17.40
CA ALA A 194 14.77 -9.99 -17.20
C ALA A 194 15.82 -10.82 -16.44
N VAL A 195 17.04 -10.31 -16.36
CA VAL A 195 18.10 -10.85 -15.50
C VAL A 195 18.52 -9.80 -14.46
N PRO A 196 19.03 -10.21 -13.29
CA PRO A 196 19.35 -9.28 -12.19
C PRO A 196 20.28 -8.13 -12.61
N GLU A 197 21.24 -8.40 -13.52
CA GLU A 197 22.21 -7.43 -14.02
C GLU A 197 21.57 -6.30 -14.83
N GLU A 198 20.39 -6.50 -15.40
CA GLU A 198 19.61 -5.50 -16.14
C GLU A 198 18.69 -4.68 -15.23
N CYS A 199 18.49 -5.14 -13.99
CA CYS A 199 17.57 -4.50 -13.04
C CYS A 199 18.28 -3.46 -12.16
N LEU A 200 17.56 -2.39 -11.86
CA LEU A 200 17.86 -1.47 -10.76
C LEU A 200 16.71 -1.55 -9.78
N TYR A 201 17.02 -1.70 -8.49
CA TYR A 201 16.00 -1.68 -7.42
C TYR A 201 16.09 -0.37 -6.64
N ILE A 202 14.96 0.25 -6.35
CA ILE A 202 14.84 1.45 -5.50
C ILE A 202 13.82 1.18 -4.40
N GLY A 203 14.17 1.53 -3.16
CA GLY A 203 13.30 1.45 -1.98
C GLY A 203 13.84 2.26 -0.82
N ASP A 204 13.01 2.53 0.18
CA ASP A 204 13.33 3.37 1.34
C ASP A 204 14.01 2.60 2.48
N SER A 205 13.80 1.29 2.54
CA SER A 205 14.28 0.47 3.66
C SER A 205 15.61 -0.21 3.37
N LYS A 206 16.64 0.14 4.14
CA LYS A 206 17.95 -0.54 4.06
C LYS A 206 17.85 -2.04 4.31
N MET A 207 17.02 -2.45 5.26
CA MET A 207 16.88 -3.86 5.65
C MET A 207 15.97 -4.65 4.70
N LYS A 208 14.86 -4.05 4.28
CA LYS A 208 13.86 -4.73 3.44
C LYS A 208 14.20 -4.67 1.96
N ASP A 209 14.60 -3.51 1.46
CA ASP A 209 14.77 -3.28 0.03
C ASP A 209 16.22 -3.47 -0.41
N ILE A 210 17.15 -2.74 0.23
CA ILE A 210 18.55 -2.74 -0.23
C ILE A 210 19.23 -4.07 0.06
N ALA A 211 19.11 -4.62 1.28
CA ALA A 211 19.68 -5.92 1.62
C ALA A 211 19.11 -7.03 0.72
N MET A 212 17.79 -7.06 0.54
CA MET A 212 17.12 -8.02 -0.35
C MET A 212 17.66 -7.95 -1.79
N ALA A 213 17.81 -6.73 -2.33
CA ALA A 213 18.29 -6.55 -3.69
C ALA A 213 19.76 -6.93 -3.84
N GLN A 214 20.60 -6.65 -2.83
CA GLN A 214 22.01 -7.09 -2.81
C GLN A 214 22.13 -8.61 -2.76
N ASP A 215 21.35 -9.27 -1.91
CA ASP A 215 21.35 -10.74 -1.80
C ASP A 215 20.85 -11.40 -3.10
N ALA A 216 19.85 -10.83 -3.77
CA ALA A 216 19.37 -11.31 -5.05
C ALA A 216 20.37 -11.17 -6.19
N GLN A 217 21.32 -10.23 -6.12
CA GLN A 217 22.38 -10.03 -7.11
C GLN A 217 23.70 -10.72 -6.77
N GLY A 218 23.74 -11.57 -5.74
CA GLY A 218 24.99 -12.24 -5.31
C GLY A 218 26.01 -11.28 -4.75
N GLY A 219 25.58 -10.18 -4.12
CA GLY A 219 26.46 -9.18 -3.49
C GLY A 219 26.95 -8.06 -4.41
N SER A 220 26.46 -7.96 -5.63
CA SER A 220 26.78 -6.82 -6.50
C SER A 220 25.93 -5.60 -6.16
N THR A 221 26.62 -4.47 -5.98
CA THR A 221 26.11 -3.21 -5.42
C THR A 221 24.91 -2.64 -6.17
N LEU A 222 23.84 -2.39 -5.43
CA LEU A 222 22.80 -1.43 -5.79
C LEU A 222 22.98 -0.15 -4.98
N CYS A 223 22.95 0.96 -5.64
CA CYS A 223 22.82 2.29 -5.01
C CYS A 223 21.37 2.68 -4.97
#